data_1d9d43310ecf06a13ec679993643e340
#
_entry.id   1d9d43310ecf06a13ec679993643e340
#
_cell.length_a   1.000
_cell.length_b   1.000
_cell.length_c   1.000
_cell.angle_alpha   90.00
_cell.angle_beta   90.00
_cell.angle_gamma   90.00
#
_symmetry.space_group_name_H-M   'P 1'
#
loop_
_entity.id
_entity.type
_entity.pdbx_description
1 polymer ?
#
loop_
_entity_poly.entity_id
_entity_poly.type
_entity_poly.pdbx_seq_one_letter_code
_entity_poly.pdbx_strand_id
1 'polypeptide(L)'
;MKKRLYLVIENYNRELESRIYLAIRAAELGWSVVIGNKANIVKQIKNLHSGVFFIKSIGPKNAEIINLLKEYGNKIVAIDEENIVFFGDNHLLTRMDHNCLSQLDSFYCWGQREFEYLERLYPKFKNKFFITGNPRIDILKAPLNKKYIKE
;
A
#
# COMPACT_ATOMS: atom_id res chain seq x y z
N MET A 1 -4.15 -7.53 -21.98
CA MET A 1 -4.85 -6.53 -21.15
C MET A 1 -3.82 -5.55 -20.57
N LYS A 2 -4.10 -4.24 -20.63
CA LYS A 2 -3.15 -3.21 -20.11
C LYS A 2 -3.09 -3.31 -18.58
N LYS A 3 -1.89 -3.47 -18.01
CA LYS A 3 -1.69 -3.49 -16.55
C LYS A 3 -2.09 -2.14 -15.95
N ARG A 4 -2.89 -2.13 -14.89
CA ARG A 4 -3.39 -0.89 -14.28
C ARG A 4 -3.12 -0.87 -12.79
N LEU A 5 -2.63 0.28 -12.29
CA LEU A 5 -2.30 0.51 -10.88
C LEU A 5 -3.06 1.73 -10.37
N TYR A 6 -3.76 1.57 -9.26
CA TYR A 6 -4.46 2.63 -8.54
C TYR A 6 -3.69 2.96 -7.26
N LEU A 7 -3.14 4.16 -7.21
CA LEU A 7 -2.41 4.69 -6.06
C LEU A 7 -3.34 5.67 -5.32
N VAL A 8 -4.01 5.18 -4.29
CA VAL A 8 -4.96 5.99 -3.53
C VAL A 8 -4.23 6.88 -2.52
N ILE A 9 -4.73 8.11 -2.35
CA ILE A 9 -4.22 9.12 -1.42
C ILE A 9 -5.32 9.47 -0.42
N GLU A 10 -4.98 9.50 0.86
CA GLU A 10 -5.83 10.01 1.94
C GLU A 10 -5.32 11.35 2.45
N ASN A 11 -4.01 11.52 2.57
CA ASN A 11 -3.36 12.75 3.00
C ASN A 11 -2.31 13.19 1.98
N TYR A 12 -2.64 14.24 1.22
CA TYR A 12 -1.79 14.75 0.14
C TYR A 12 -0.39 15.18 0.62
N ASN A 13 -0.33 15.94 1.72
CA ASN A 13 0.93 16.46 2.24
C ASN A 13 1.93 15.35 2.62
N ARG A 14 1.42 14.18 2.95
CA ARG A 14 2.22 13.06 3.44
C ARG A 14 2.50 12.00 2.38
N GLU A 15 1.59 11.82 1.44
CA GLU A 15 1.57 10.65 0.56
C GLU A 15 1.89 10.98 -0.90
N LEU A 16 1.59 12.20 -1.37
CA LEU A 16 1.62 12.53 -2.80
C LEU A 16 2.98 12.23 -3.45
N GLU A 17 4.08 12.65 -2.84
CA GLU A 17 5.41 12.50 -3.43
C GLU A 17 5.81 11.04 -3.62
N SER A 18 5.57 10.21 -2.60
CA SER A 18 5.85 8.77 -2.69
C SER A 18 4.95 8.08 -3.72
N ARG A 19 3.70 8.55 -3.87
CA ARG A 19 2.79 8.03 -4.91
C ARG A 19 3.23 8.45 -6.31
N ILE A 20 3.69 9.69 -6.50
CA ILE A 20 4.26 10.15 -7.77
C ILE A 20 5.51 9.34 -8.11
N TYR A 21 6.40 9.12 -7.16
CA TYR A 21 7.60 8.31 -7.36
C TYR A 21 7.24 6.89 -7.82
N LEU A 22 6.32 6.22 -7.11
CA LEU A 22 5.83 4.90 -7.50
C LEU A 22 5.15 4.90 -8.88
N ALA A 23 4.38 5.96 -9.19
CA ALA A 23 3.70 6.07 -10.47
C ALA A 23 4.68 6.16 -11.64
N ILE A 24 5.75 6.96 -11.49
CA ILE A 24 6.80 7.08 -12.50
C ILE A 24 7.46 5.70 -12.70
N ARG A 25 7.87 5.03 -11.63
CA ARG A 25 8.49 3.70 -11.71
C ARG A 25 7.57 2.65 -12.34
N ALA A 26 6.30 2.67 -12.00
CA ALA A 26 5.31 1.76 -12.59
C ALA A 26 5.07 2.07 -14.07
N ALA A 27 5.00 3.36 -14.45
CA ALA A 27 4.84 3.77 -15.86
C ALA A 27 6.03 3.33 -16.71
N GLU A 28 7.27 3.45 -16.23
CA GLU A 28 8.48 2.95 -16.88
C GLU A 28 8.40 1.43 -17.15
N LEU A 29 7.68 0.68 -16.31
CA LEU A 29 7.43 -0.75 -16.46
C LEU A 29 6.17 -1.08 -17.29
N GLY A 30 5.59 -0.07 -17.96
CA GLY A 30 4.43 -0.23 -18.83
C GLY A 30 3.07 -0.29 -18.15
N TRP A 31 2.97 0.11 -16.88
CA TRP A 31 1.69 0.20 -16.20
C TRP A 31 0.96 1.50 -16.55
N SER A 32 -0.36 1.42 -16.66
CA SER A 32 -1.24 2.59 -16.64
C SER A 32 -1.54 2.94 -15.19
N VAL A 33 -1.16 4.14 -14.73
CA VAL A 33 -1.29 4.51 -13.32
C VAL A 33 -2.33 5.60 -13.13
N VAL A 34 -3.18 5.43 -12.13
CA VAL A 34 -4.15 6.41 -11.66
C VAL A 34 -3.79 6.79 -10.23
N ILE A 35 -3.58 8.08 -10.00
CA ILE A 35 -3.37 8.65 -8.66
C ILE A 35 -4.59 9.49 -8.32
N GLY A 36 -5.12 9.34 -7.11
CA GLY A 36 -6.22 10.17 -6.70
C GLY A 36 -6.68 9.95 -5.26
N ASN A 37 -7.59 10.81 -4.83
CA ASN A 37 -8.20 10.69 -3.51
C ASN A 37 -8.96 9.37 -3.39
N LYS A 38 -8.73 8.64 -2.28
CA LYS A 38 -9.31 7.33 -2.02
C LYS A 38 -10.83 7.32 -2.17
N ALA A 39 -11.52 8.29 -1.55
CA ALA A 39 -12.97 8.33 -1.58
C ALA A 39 -13.50 8.55 -3.00
N ASN A 40 -12.86 9.41 -3.80
CA ASN A 40 -13.28 9.68 -5.17
C ASN A 40 -13.04 8.48 -6.09
N ILE A 41 -11.90 7.79 -5.95
CA ILE A 41 -11.63 6.58 -6.74
C ILE A 41 -12.64 5.49 -6.39
N VAL A 42 -12.90 5.26 -5.09
CA VAL A 42 -13.84 4.25 -4.64
C VAL A 42 -15.28 4.54 -5.11
N LYS A 43 -15.72 5.80 -5.08
CA LYS A 43 -17.05 6.19 -5.62
C LYS A 43 -17.21 5.84 -7.10
N GLN A 44 -16.13 5.85 -7.86
CA GLN A 44 -16.15 5.57 -9.30
C GLN A 44 -15.82 4.13 -9.66
N ILE A 45 -15.70 3.24 -8.67
CA ILE A 45 -15.21 1.86 -8.90
C ILE A 45 -15.97 1.12 -9.99
N LYS A 46 -17.29 1.35 -10.12
CA LYS A 46 -18.15 0.75 -11.15
C LYS A 46 -17.75 1.11 -12.57
N ASN A 47 -17.14 2.28 -12.75
CA ASN A 47 -16.74 2.83 -14.05
C ASN A 47 -15.24 2.61 -14.33
N LEU A 48 -14.50 2.07 -13.37
CA LEU A 48 -13.09 1.81 -13.51
C LEU A 48 -12.86 0.40 -14.04
N HIS A 49 -11.85 0.25 -14.85
CA HIS A 49 -11.40 -1.09 -15.24
C HIS A 49 -10.66 -1.75 -14.07
N SER A 50 -10.80 -3.06 -13.92
CA SER A 50 -10.07 -3.81 -12.91
C SER A 50 -8.55 -3.62 -13.00
N GLY A 51 -7.90 -3.63 -11.86
CA GLY A 51 -6.46 -3.41 -11.73
C GLY A 51 -5.93 -3.80 -10.36
N VAL A 52 -4.78 -3.26 -10.01
CA VAL A 52 -4.16 -3.42 -8.70
C VAL A 52 -4.37 -2.15 -7.89
N PHE A 53 -4.99 -2.26 -6.73
CA PHE A 53 -5.12 -1.16 -5.76
C PHE A 53 -4.00 -1.26 -4.72
N PHE A 54 -3.25 -0.17 -4.59
CA PHE A 54 -2.23 -0.03 -3.56
C PHE A 54 -2.80 0.80 -2.41
N ILE A 55 -3.03 0.15 -1.26
CA ILE A 55 -3.61 0.76 -0.05
C ILE A 55 -2.57 0.88 1.06
N LYS A 56 -2.74 1.88 1.94
CA LYS A 56 -1.75 2.23 2.98
C LYS A 56 -1.98 1.58 4.33
N SER A 57 -3.09 0.87 4.52
CA SER A 57 -3.41 0.21 5.79
C SER A 57 -4.50 -0.83 5.61
N ILE A 58 -4.51 -1.81 6.51
CA ILE A 58 -5.47 -2.92 6.52
C ILE A 58 -6.18 -3.09 7.86
N GLY A 59 -6.36 -1.99 8.58
CA GLY A 59 -7.16 -1.99 9.80
C GLY A 59 -8.65 -2.22 9.52
N PRO A 60 -9.46 -2.52 10.57
CA PRO A 60 -10.88 -2.92 10.44
C PRO A 60 -11.73 -1.94 9.61
N LYS A 61 -11.43 -0.64 9.68
CA LYS A 61 -12.13 0.41 8.94
C LYS A 61 -12.00 0.29 7.41
N ASN A 62 -11.08 -0.52 6.93
CA ASN A 62 -10.89 -0.74 5.49
C ASN A 62 -11.62 -1.97 4.95
N ALA A 63 -12.25 -2.79 5.81
CA ALA A 63 -12.87 -4.05 5.40
C ALA A 63 -13.93 -3.86 4.30
N GLU A 64 -14.84 -2.89 4.46
CA GLU A 64 -15.88 -2.62 3.47
C GLU A 64 -15.31 -2.21 2.11
N ILE A 65 -14.28 -1.37 2.11
CA ILE A 65 -13.62 -0.92 0.87
C ILE A 65 -12.88 -2.08 0.21
N ILE A 66 -12.20 -2.92 0.99
CA ILE A 66 -11.49 -4.10 0.48
C ILE A 66 -12.49 -5.06 -0.17
N ASN A 67 -13.61 -5.34 0.50
CA ASN A 67 -14.68 -6.17 -0.05
C ASN A 67 -15.18 -5.62 -1.39
N LEU A 68 -15.54 -4.33 -1.40
CA LEU A 68 -16.03 -3.67 -2.61
C LEU A 68 -15.01 -3.76 -3.76
N LEU A 69 -13.73 -3.48 -3.50
CA LEU A 69 -12.69 -3.58 -4.52
C LEU A 69 -12.58 -5.00 -5.09
N LYS A 70 -12.71 -6.03 -4.23
CA LYS A 70 -12.70 -7.44 -4.65
C LYS A 70 -13.91 -7.81 -5.49
N GLU A 71 -15.09 -7.35 -5.14
CA GLU A 71 -16.32 -7.56 -5.92
C GLU A 71 -16.19 -7.06 -7.37
N TYR A 72 -15.45 -5.96 -7.58
CA TYR A 72 -15.14 -5.43 -8.91
C TYR A 72 -13.88 -6.03 -9.56
N GLY A 73 -13.42 -7.19 -9.08
CA GLY A 73 -12.36 -7.98 -9.70
C GLY A 73 -10.95 -7.38 -9.58
N ASN A 74 -10.74 -6.50 -8.58
CA ASN A 74 -9.44 -5.89 -8.37
C ASN A 74 -8.52 -6.77 -7.52
N LYS A 75 -7.22 -6.64 -7.76
CA LYS A 75 -6.18 -7.11 -6.83
C LYS A 75 -5.87 -6.02 -5.83
N ILE A 76 -5.54 -6.42 -4.60
CA ILE A 76 -5.26 -5.49 -3.52
C ILE A 76 -3.90 -5.79 -2.94
N VAL A 77 -3.02 -4.80 -2.97
CA VAL A 77 -1.72 -4.84 -2.31
C VAL A 77 -1.66 -3.73 -1.26
N ALA A 78 -1.01 -3.99 -0.16
CA ALA A 78 -0.97 -3.07 0.98
C ALA A 78 0.43 -2.89 1.53
N ILE A 79 0.64 -1.74 2.16
CA ILE A 79 1.77 -1.43 3.05
C ILE A 79 1.21 -0.72 4.27
N ASP A 80 1.75 -0.92 5.47
CA ASP A 80 1.39 -0.06 6.59
C ASP A 80 2.31 1.16 6.66
N GLU A 81 1.86 2.28 6.14
CA GLU A 81 2.67 3.51 6.06
C GLU A 81 2.94 4.19 7.40
N GLU A 82 2.29 3.76 8.47
CA GLU A 82 2.46 4.33 9.80
C GLU A 82 3.28 3.43 10.73
N ASN A 83 3.72 2.27 10.25
CA ASN A 83 4.47 1.28 11.04
C ASN A 83 5.98 1.61 11.19
N ILE A 84 6.35 2.88 11.04
CA ILE A 84 7.73 3.34 11.25
C ILE A 84 8.16 3.21 12.72
N VAL A 85 7.20 3.36 13.63
CA VAL A 85 7.42 3.19 15.07
C VAL A 85 6.70 1.95 15.53
N PHE A 86 7.48 0.96 15.96
CA PHE A 86 6.98 -0.33 16.38
C PHE A 86 6.90 -0.40 17.92
N PHE A 87 5.68 -0.53 18.45
CA PHE A 87 5.40 -0.61 19.89
C PHE A 87 5.12 -2.04 20.39
N GLY A 88 5.61 -3.06 19.69
CA GLY A 88 5.41 -4.46 20.06
C GLY A 88 4.20 -5.13 19.37
N ASP A 89 3.95 -6.39 19.74
CA ASP A 89 2.96 -7.25 19.06
C ASP A 89 1.55 -6.68 19.12
N ASN A 90 1.13 -6.17 20.28
CA ASN A 90 -0.20 -5.61 20.47
C ASN A 90 -0.48 -4.43 19.50
N HIS A 91 0.54 -3.64 19.17
CA HIS A 91 0.40 -2.55 18.20
C HIS A 91 0.04 -3.08 16.81
N LEU A 92 0.71 -4.13 16.35
CA LEU A 92 0.38 -4.75 15.04
C LEU A 92 -1.01 -5.36 15.04
N LEU A 93 -1.42 -6.03 16.10
CA LEU A 93 -2.75 -6.63 16.21
C LEU A 93 -3.89 -5.60 16.12
N THR A 94 -3.68 -4.37 16.60
CA THR A 94 -4.67 -3.29 16.48
C THR A 94 -4.70 -2.66 15.08
N ARG A 95 -3.61 -2.77 14.31
CA ARG A 95 -3.47 -2.15 12.99
C ARG A 95 -3.82 -3.09 11.85
N MET A 96 -3.75 -4.38 12.07
CA MET A 96 -3.99 -5.40 11.05
C MET A 96 -5.25 -6.21 11.38
N ASP A 97 -6.24 -6.08 10.52
CA ASP A 97 -7.44 -6.90 10.59
C ASP A 97 -7.22 -8.21 9.84
N HIS A 98 -7.55 -9.34 10.50
CA HIS A 98 -7.37 -10.67 9.91
C HIS A 98 -8.22 -10.86 8.64
N ASN A 99 -9.46 -10.34 8.61
CA ASN A 99 -10.32 -10.47 7.45
C ASN A 99 -9.79 -9.64 6.28
N CYS A 100 -9.32 -8.41 6.55
CA CYS A 100 -8.64 -7.59 5.54
C CYS A 100 -7.41 -8.32 4.98
N LEU A 101 -6.56 -8.85 5.86
CA LEU A 101 -5.35 -9.56 5.47
C LEU A 101 -5.65 -10.81 4.62
N SER A 102 -6.73 -11.54 4.94
CA SER A 102 -7.15 -12.71 4.18
C SER A 102 -7.48 -12.39 2.71
N GLN A 103 -7.97 -11.18 2.44
CA GLN A 103 -8.40 -10.72 1.12
C GLN A 103 -7.30 -10.05 0.30
N LEU A 104 -6.17 -9.69 0.91
CA LEU A 104 -5.04 -9.14 0.18
C LEU A 104 -4.44 -10.16 -0.80
N ASP A 105 -3.92 -9.67 -1.91
CA ASP A 105 -3.04 -10.43 -2.78
C ASP A 105 -1.60 -10.37 -2.30
N SER A 106 -1.15 -9.24 -1.75
CA SER A 106 0.19 -9.08 -1.17
C SER A 106 0.22 -7.99 -0.11
N PHE A 107 1.13 -8.14 0.86
CA PHE A 107 1.47 -7.12 1.84
C PHE A 107 2.98 -6.85 1.79
N TYR A 108 3.35 -5.58 1.69
CA TYR A 108 4.73 -5.13 1.57
C TYR A 108 5.28 -4.66 2.91
N CYS A 109 6.29 -5.37 3.39
CA CYS A 109 6.97 -5.08 4.65
C CYS A 109 8.09 -4.05 4.43
N TRP A 110 8.25 -3.14 5.38
CA TRP A 110 9.34 -2.15 5.37
C TRP A 110 10.72 -2.76 5.46
N GLY A 111 10.82 -3.92 6.13
CA GLY A 111 12.07 -4.63 6.31
C GLY A 111 11.90 -5.97 7.03
N GLN A 112 13.03 -6.60 7.30
CA GLN A 112 13.11 -7.94 7.87
C GLN A 112 12.36 -8.05 9.19
N ARG A 113 12.50 -7.06 10.08
CA ARG A 113 11.85 -7.05 11.40
C ARG A 113 10.32 -7.13 11.30
N GLU A 114 9.72 -6.30 10.45
CA GLU A 114 8.25 -6.34 10.25
C GLU A 114 7.80 -7.67 9.66
N PHE A 115 8.54 -8.19 8.68
CA PHE A 115 8.26 -9.49 8.07
C PHE A 115 8.25 -10.61 9.12
N GLU A 116 9.26 -10.71 9.97
CA GLU A 116 9.36 -11.75 11.02
C GLU A 116 8.23 -11.66 12.03
N TYR A 117 7.82 -10.44 12.40
CA TYR A 117 6.67 -10.25 13.28
C TYR A 117 5.37 -10.70 12.64
N LEU A 118 5.15 -10.35 11.38
CA LEU A 118 3.95 -10.75 10.65
C LEU A 118 3.90 -12.26 10.38
N GLU A 119 5.02 -12.85 10.04
CA GLU A 119 5.13 -14.31 9.87
C GLU A 119 4.76 -15.04 11.16
N ARG A 120 5.21 -14.54 12.31
CA ARG A 120 4.89 -15.12 13.62
C ARG A 120 3.43 -14.95 14.02
N LEU A 121 2.86 -13.76 13.83
CA LEU A 121 1.49 -13.45 14.23
C LEU A 121 0.45 -14.02 13.25
N TYR A 122 0.80 -14.09 11.96
CA TYR A 122 -0.10 -14.50 10.88
C TYR A 122 0.52 -15.58 9.99
N PRO A 123 0.93 -16.74 10.53
CA PRO A 123 1.69 -17.75 9.77
C PRO A 123 0.94 -18.29 8.56
N LYS A 124 -0.40 -18.30 8.59
CA LYS A 124 -1.25 -18.72 7.47
C LYS A 124 -1.13 -17.81 6.24
N PHE A 125 -0.67 -16.57 6.41
CA PHE A 125 -0.54 -15.57 5.34
C PHE A 125 0.91 -15.27 4.96
N LYS A 126 1.88 -16.04 5.43
CA LYS A 126 3.30 -15.85 5.16
C LYS A 126 3.61 -15.65 3.66
N ASN A 127 2.95 -16.39 2.79
CA ASN A 127 3.12 -16.31 1.35
C ASN A 127 2.66 -15.00 0.71
N LYS A 128 1.96 -14.14 1.48
CA LYS A 128 1.54 -12.81 1.04
C LYS A 128 2.49 -11.69 1.45
N PHE A 129 3.46 -11.97 2.33
CA PHE A 129 4.38 -10.97 2.86
C PHE A 129 5.64 -10.88 2.02
N PHE A 130 6.02 -9.65 1.63
CA PHE A 130 7.20 -9.38 0.83
C PHE A 130 7.98 -8.22 1.41
N ILE A 131 9.29 -8.37 1.57
CA ILE A 131 10.16 -7.30 2.04
C ILE A 131 10.50 -6.41 0.84
N THR A 132 10.02 -5.17 0.85
CA THR A 132 10.21 -4.23 -0.27
C THR A 132 10.80 -2.89 0.15
N GLY A 133 10.76 -2.57 1.44
CA GLY A 133 10.99 -1.21 1.90
C GLY A 133 9.75 -0.34 1.76
N ASN A 134 9.92 0.97 1.97
CA ASN A 134 8.82 1.94 1.87
C ASN A 134 9.20 3.09 0.94
N PRO A 135 8.40 3.40 -0.09
CA PRO A 135 8.66 4.46 -1.06
C PRO A 135 8.86 5.84 -0.44
N ARG A 136 8.23 6.11 0.72
CA ARG A 136 8.43 7.36 1.46
C ARG A 136 9.85 7.51 2.00
N ILE A 137 10.52 6.40 2.32
CA ILE A 137 11.92 6.42 2.76
C ILE A 137 12.85 6.50 1.55
N ASP A 138 12.47 5.90 0.43
CA ASP A 138 13.28 5.93 -0.78
C ASP A 138 13.45 7.34 -1.35
N ILE A 139 12.42 8.19 -1.28
CA ILE A 139 12.52 9.59 -1.72
C ILE A 139 13.47 10.45 -0.86
N LEU A 140 13.83 9.97 0.33
CA LEU A 140 14.83 10.63 1.21
C LEU A 140 16.26 10.23 0.90
N LYS A 141 16.47 9.27 0.01
CA LYS A 141 17.80 8.82 -0.43
C LYS A 141 18.31 9.66 -1.59
N ALA A 142 19.63 9.78 -1.73
CA ALA A 142 20.25 10.40 -2.89
C ALA A 142 19.97 9.58 -4.17
N PRO A 143 19.74 10.17 -5.33
CA PRO A 143 19.70 11.64 -5.61
C PRO A 143 18.34 12.30 -5.34
N LEU A 144 17.31 11.57 -4.89
CA LEU A 144 15.94 12.05 -4.76
C LEU A 144 15.76 13.05 -3.60
N ASN A 145 16.67 13.04 -2.63
CA ASN A 145 16.62 13.88 -1.44
C ASN A 145 17.05 15.34 -1.63
N LYS A 146 17.53 15.72 -2.83
CA LYS A 146 18.08 17.07 -3.10
C LYS A 146 17.16 18.21 -2.70
N LYS A 147 15.85 18.05 -2.83
CA LYS A 147 14.89 19.09 -2.46
C LYS A 147 14.70 19.27 -0.94
N TYR A 148 15.18 18.32 -0.12
CA TYR A 148 15.10 18.41 1.34
C TYR A 148 16.40 18.87 1.98
N ILE A 149 17.50 18.91 1.21
CA ILE A 149 18.79 19.42 1.66
C ILE A 149 18.82 20.90 1.29
N LYS A 150 18.73 21.78 2.30
CA LYS A 150 19.01 23.19 2.11
C LYS A 150 20.54 23.31 2.04
N GLU A 151 21.06 23.84 0.93
CA GLU A 151 22.42 24.31 0.83
C GLU A 151 22.68 25.48 1.79
#